data_3c91ddb2200daad50b772f02550c14de
#
_entry.id   3c91ddb2200daad50b772f02550c14de
#
_cell.length_a   1.000
_cell.length_b   1.000
_cell.length_c   1.000
_cell.angle_alpha   90.00
_cell.angle_beta   90.00
_cell.angle_gamma   90.00
#
_symmetry.space_group_name_H-M   'P 1'
#
loop_
_entity.id
_entity.type
_entity.pdbx_description
1 polymer ?
#
loop_
_entity_poly.entity_id
_entity_poly.type
_entity_poly.pdbx_seq_one_letter_code
_entity_poly.pdbx_strand_id
1 'polypeptide(L)'
;MTERSRLAQGRCLLIAPLSFYSFHRTVAAGLERKGYVVDTLNEEFPANTFGKVLGRLALPLLRLLTLRGLQMRLHGQPHYDLVLIIKGRGLGPQTLAYLRTKAHRIVGYNFDSFRFNPSPLDWYQLTDRYATFDIRDAKAFGIPLVHLFSAADVPVATVRTYDLSIIQRVHSDRLAFADLLLKSLPATVRSFVFLYESSPLTFALGLLRHPRLYARLWPHISFTPLSYKGAMEVLGKSKVTFDYAHPQQSGVTVRCFEAQSLGVAVLTNNSEAVTCGLFAPEAIAHLPKHSDAAAVAQLVSRLLQRSPEPCCRSLADFIDDLLSDATLRASSTISISREFA
;
A
#
# COMPACT_ATOMS: atom_id res chain seq x y z
N MET A 1 -18.09 -26.90 -25.38
CA MET A 1 -17.58 -25.87 -24.44
C MET A 1 -17.06 -24.70 -25.27
N THR A 2 -17.86 -23.70 -25.41
CA THR A 2 -17.59 -22.54 -26.27
C THR A 2 -16.71 -21.56 -25.53
N GLU A 3 -15.46 -21.38 -26.00
CA GLU A 3 -14.63 -20.23 -25.69
C GLU A 3 -15.39 -18.96 -26.09
N ARG A 4 -16.01 -18.31 -25.09
CA ARG A 4 -16.46 -16.93 -25.28
C ARG A 4 -15.19 -16.08 -25.45
N SER A 5 -14.88 -15.69 -26.68
CA SER A 5 -13.94 -14.62 -26.95
C SER A 5 -14.41 -13.40 -26.15
N ARG A 6 -13.74 -13.10 -25.04
CA ARG A 6 -13.90 -11.81 -24.35
C ARG A 6 -13.38 -10.76 -25.32
N LEU A 7 -14.29 -10.08 -25.99
CA LEU A 7 -13.95 -8.89 -26.77
C LEU A 7 -13.18 -7.95 -25.83
N ALA A 8 -11.99 -7.55 -26.22
CA ALA A 8 -11.19 -6.58 -25.46
C ALA A 8 -12.01 -5.31 -25.27
N GLN A 9 -12.16 -4.85 -24.03
CA GLN A 9 -12.89 -3.61 -23.72
C GLN A 9 -12.13 -2.35 -24.15
N GLY A 10 -10.89 -2.50 -24.59
CA GLY A 10 -10.07 -1.40 -25.05
C GLY A 10 -8.59 -1.55 -24.64
N ARG A 11 -7.80 -0.51 -24.89
CA ARG A 11 -6.39 -0.44 -24.51
C ARG A 11 -6.21 0.45 -23.29
N CYS A 12 -5.42 -0.01 -22.33
CA CYS A 12 -5.08 0.74 -21.12
C CYS A 12 -3.56 0.98 -21.05
N LEU A 13 -3.16 2.21 -20.82
CA LEU A 13 -1.80 2.55 -20.43
C LEU A 13 -1.74 2.68 -18.90
N LEU A 14 -1.02 1.79 -18.25
CA LEU A 14 -0.73 1.87 -16.81
C LEU A 14 0.62 2.57 -16.60
N ILE A 15 0.60 3.75 -15.98
CA ILE A 15 1.80 4.48 -15.55
C ILE A 15 1.93 4.32 -14.03
N ALA A 16 2.97 3.62 -13.57
CA ALA A 16 3.12 3.24 -12.17
C ALA A 16 4.59 3.10 -11.74
N PRO A 17 4.92 3.14 -10.43
CA PRO A 17 6.26 2.83 -9.94
C PRO A 17 6.56 1.34 -10.12
N LEU A 18 7.38 0.97 -11.09
CA LEU A 18 7.69 -0.44 -11.42
C LEU A 18 8.62 -1.12 -10.40
N SER A 19 9.28 -0.34 -9.54
CA SER A 19 10.19 -0.85 -8.50
C SER A 19 9.52 -1.12 -7.15
N PHE A 20 8.20 -0.86 -7.03
CA PHE A 20 7.48 -1.02 -5.77
C PHE A 20 6.75 -2.35 -5.74
N TYR A 21 7.34 -3.37 -5.12
CA TYR A 21 6.78 -4.73 -5.04
C TYR A 21 6.11 -5.13 -6.38
N SER A 22 5.31 -6.10 -6.48
CA SER A 22 4.59 -6.42 -7.72
C SER A 22 3.26 -5.67 -7.91
N PHE A 23 3.03 -4.55 -7.17
CA PHE A 23 1.76 -3.83 -7.18
C PHE A 23 1.26 -3.49 -8.60
N HIS A 24 2.13 -2.91 -9.44
CA HIS A 24 1.78 -2.60 -10.82
C HIS A 24 1.37 -3.84 -11.64
N ARG A 25 2.02 -5.00 -11.42
CA ARG A 25 1.67 -6.26 -12.10
C ARG A 25 0.30 -6.77 -11.65
N THR A 26 0.02 -6.66 -10.35
CA THR A 26 -1.29 -7.04 -9.80
C THR A 26 -2.41 -6.18 -10.36
N VAL A 27 -2.20 -4.86 -10.44
CA VAL A 27 -3.17 -3.93 -11.04
C VAL A 27 -3.34 -4.20 -12.53
N ALA A 28 -2.25 -4.41 -13.29
CA ALA A 28 -2.31 -4.76 -14.72
C ALA A 28 -3.13 -6.03 -14.93
N ALA A 29 -2.84 -7.11 -14.18
CA ALA A 29 -3.60 -8.36 -14.26
C ALA A 29 -5.10 -8.18 -13.92
N GLY A 30 -5.43 -7.24 -13.02
CA GLY A 30 -6.81 -6.90 -12.72
C GLY A 30 -7.52 -6.18 -13.89
N LEU A 31 -6.83 -5.25 -14.55
CA LEU A 31 -7.33 -4.57 -15.75
C LEU A 31 -7.49 -5.54 -16.92
N GLU A 32 -6.54 -6.47 -17.10
CA GLU A 32 -6.63 -7.53 -18.12
C GLU A 32 -7.85 -8.45 -17.87
N ARG A 33 -8.15 -8.81 -16.62
CA ARG A 33 -9.37 -9.56 -16.29
C ARG A 33 -10.65 -8.78 -16.61
N LYS A 34 -10.60 -7.46 -16.63
CA LYS A 34 -11.69 -6.59 -17.10
C LYS A 34 -11.75 -6.43 -18.61
N GLY A 35 -10.83 -7.06 -19.36
CA GLY A 35 -10.81 -7.08 -20.81
C GLY A 35 -9.93 -6.01 -21.46
N TYR A 36 -9.11 -5.27 -20.71
CA TYR A 36 -8.16 -4.34 -21.30
C TYR A 36 -6.90 -5.06 -21.80
N VAL A 37 -6.35 -4.56 -22.90
CA VAL A 37 -4.95 -4.82 -23.28
C VAL A 37 -4.10 -3.76 -22.57
N VAL A 38 -3.16 -4.18 -21.70
CA VAL A 38 -2.45 -3.28 -20.79
C VAL A 38 -1.00 -3.09 -21.20
N ASP A 39 -0.65 -1.86 -21.56
CA ASP A 39 0.74 -1.42 -21.68
C ASP A 39 1.19 -0.78 -20.35
N THR A 40 2.39 -1.09 -19.86
CA THR A 40 2.88 -0.56 -18.59
C THR A 40 4.15 0.25 -18.76
N LEU A 41 4.16 1.48 -18.23
CA LEU A 41 5.32 2.38 -18.23
C LEU A 41 5.63 2.86 -16.80
N ASN A 42 6.90 3.23 -16.57
CA ASN A 42 7.30 3.81 -15.29
C ASN A 42 6.78 5.25 -15.16
N GLU A 43 6.44 5.63 -13.92
CA GLU A 43 5.99 6.98 -13.55
C GLU A 43 7.07 8.05 -13.64
N GLU A 44 8.34 7.68 -13.75
CA GLU A 44 9.49 8.59 -13.82
C GLU A 44 10.58 8.08 -14.76
N PHE A 45 11.24 8.99 -15.44
CA PHE A 45 12.41 8.72 -16.29
C PHE A 45 13.53 9.73 -15.97
N PRO A 46 14.77 9.25 -15.75
CA PRO A 46 15.19 7.84 -15.73
C PRO A 46 14.70 7.09 -14.48
N ALA A 47 14.37 5.81 -14.68
CA ALA A 47 13.83 4.91 -13.63
C ALA A 47 14.94 4.27 -12.77
N ASN A 48 15.93 5.02 -12.34
CA ASN A 48 17.09 4.55 -11.59
C ASN A 48 17.40 5.46 -10.38
N THR A 49 18.52 5.23 -9.72
CA THR A 49 18.95 6.03 -8.56
C THR A 49 19.11 7.51 -8.90
N PHE A 50 19.58 7.84 -10.11
CA PHE A 50 19.73 9.22 -10.57
C PHE A 50 18.35 9.91 -10.68
N GLY A 51 17.33 9.26 -11.24
CA GLY A 51 15.96 9.78 -11.26
C GLY A 51 15.40 10.02 -9.85
N LYS A 52 15.70 9.13 -8.90
CA LYS A 52 15.30 9.33 -7.49
C LYS A 52 15.96 10.55 -6.85
N VAL A 53 17.22 10.81 -7.17
CA VAL A 53 17.95 12.01 -6.73
C VAL A 53 17.35 13.26 -7.37
N LEU A 54 17.13 13.25 -8.70
CA LEU A 54 16.47 14.37 -9.40
C LEU A 54 15.09 14.68 -8.81
N GLY A 55 14.30 13.66 -8.49
CA GLY A 55 12.98 13.85 -7.87
C GLY A 55 13.01 14.55 -6.51
N ARG A 56 14.16 14.55 -5.83
CA ARG A 56 14.36 15.24 -4.55
C ARG A 56 14.95 16.63 -4.71
N LEU A 57 15.86 16.82 -5.66
CA LEU A 57 16.68 18.02 -5.80
C LEU A 57 16.22 18.92 -6.95
N ALA A 58 15.66 18.36 -8.01
CA ALA A 58 15.33 19.05 -9.25
C ALA A 58 14.08 18.45 -9.92
N LEU A 59 12.94 18.46 -9.23
CA LEU A 59 11.68 17.92 -9.74
C LEU A 59 11.28 18.44 -11.12
N PRO A 60 11.45 19.73 -11.49
CA PRO A 60 11.13 20.21 -12.83
C PRO A 60 11.95 19.51 -13.93
N LEU A 61 13.22 19.21 -13.67
CA LEU A 61 14.07 18.47 -14.61
C LEU A 61 13.62 17.01 -14.74
N LEU A 62 13.29 16.37 -13.63
CA LEU A 62 12.73 15.01 -13.68
C LEU A 62 11.45 14.98 -14.51
N ARG A 63 10.55 15.95 -14.34
CA ARG A 63 9.30 16.07 -15.11
C ARG A 63 9.56 16.24 -16.61
N LEU A 64 10.51 17.09 -16.99
CA LEU A 64 10.90 17.26 -18.38
C LEU A 64 11.44 15.96 -19.00
N LEU A 65 12.32 15.27 -18.29
CA LEU A 65 12.88 14.00 -18.74
C LEU A 65 11.80 12.91 -18.82
N THR A 66 10.87 12.88 -17.86
CA THR A 66 9.73 11.95 -17.88
C THR A 66 8.82 12.21 -19.07
N LEU A 67 8.46 13.48 -19.34
CA LEU A 67 7.67 13.84 -20.51
C LEU A 67 8.35 13.36 -21.80
N ARG A 68 9.65 13.64 -21.99
CA ARG A 68 10.39 13.20 -23.15
C ARG A 68 10.47 11.68 -23.27
N GLY A 69 10.70 11.01 -22.14
CA GLY A 69 10.69 9.53 -22.09
C GLY A 69 9.36 8.92 -22.48
N LEU A 70 8.24 9.51 -22.07
CA LEU A 70 6.90 9.08 -22.48
C LEU A 70 6.63 9.39 -23.95
N GLN A 71 6.99 10.59 -24.42
CA GLN A 71 6.83 10.95 -25.83
C GLN A 71 7.54 9.97 -26.79
N MET A 72 8.77 9.60 -26.47
CA MET A 72 9.53 8.63 -27.26
C MET A 72 8.88 7.23 -27.28
N ARG A 73 8.37 6.77 -26.13
CA ARG A 73 7.77 5.43 -26.01
C ARG A 73 6.36 5.35 -26.58
N LEU A 74 5.63 6.44 -26.57
CA LEU A 74 4.26 6.52 -27.08
C LEU A 74 4.20 7.06 -28.52
N HIS A 75 5.37 7.35 -29.12
CA HIS A 75 5.42 7.72 -30.53
C HIS A 75 4.94 6.55 -31.42
N GLY A 76 4.02 6.83 -32.33
CA GLY A 76 3.44 5.80 -33.21
C GLY A 76 2.51 4.78 -32.52
N GLN A 77 2.36 4.85 -31.20
CA GLN A 77 1.41 3.96 -30.51
C GLN A 77 -0.03 4.37 -30.80
N PRO A 78 -0.96 3.39 -30.92
CA PRO A 78 -2.37 3.67 -31.04
C PRO A 78 -2.90 4.43 -29.83
N HIS A 79 -4.08 5.02 -29.98
CA HIS A 79 -4.77 5.72 -28.91
C HIS A 79 -5.21 4.74 -27.81
N TYR A 80 -5.20 5.20 -26.55
CA TYR A 80 -5.65 4.42 -25.40
C TYR A 80 -7.08 4.83 -25.00
N ASP A 81 -7.89 3.86 -24.62
CA ASP A 81 -9.21 4.12 -24.05
C ASP A 81 -9.07 4.65 -22.62
N LEU A 82 -8.06 4.14 -21.89
CA LEU A 82 -7.77 4.50 -20.50
C LEU A 82 -6.27 4.72 -20.29
N VAL A 83 -5.92 5.80 -19.62
CA VAL A 83 -4.62 5.96 -18.94
C VAL A 83 -4.88 5.90 -17.44
N LEU A 84 -4.29 4.92 -16.76
CA LEU A 84 -4.31 4.82 -15.31
C LEU A 84 -2.95 5.22 -14.75
N ILE A 85 -2.93 6.27 -13.93
CA ILE A 85 -1.72 6.79 -13.29
C ILE A 85 -1.74 6.41 -11.82
N ILE A 86 -0.77 5.60 -11.39
CA ILE A 86 -0.54 5.27 -9.99
C ILE A 86 0.63 6.10 -9.48
N LYS A 87 0.41 6.91 -8.43
CA LYS A 87 1.37 7.80 -7.79
C LYS A 87 1.82 8.98 -8.67
N GLY A 88 2.47 8.76 -9.81
CA GLY A 88 2.81 9.78 -10.80
C GLY A 88 3.78 10.86 -10.34
N ARG A 89 4.80 10.53 -9.52
CA ARG A 89 5.75 11.51 -8.97
C ARG A 89 6.51 12.30 -10.04
N GLY A 90 6.91 11.64 -11.13
CA GLY A 90 7.64 12.27 -12.23
C GLY A 90 6.75 13.01 -13.24
N LEU A 91 5.44 13.02 -13.05
CA LEU A 91 4.51 13.68 -13.95
C LEU A 91 4.30 15.16 -13.58
N GLY A 92 3.83 15.93 -14.55
CA GLY A 92 3.47 17.32 -14.37
C GLY A 92 2.38 17.75 -15.36
N PRO A 93 1.90 19.02 -15.29
CA PRO A 93 0.81 19.50 -16.16
C PRO A 93 1.06 19.27 -17.65
N GLN A 94 2.28 19.48 -18.13
CA GLN A 94 2.66 19.27 -19.54
C GLN A 94 2.56 17.80 -19.94
N THR A 95 2.89 16.88 -19.02
CA THR A 95 2.75 15.45 -19.27
C THR A 95 1.27 15.05 -19.38
N LEU A 96 0.42 15.60 -18.51
CA LEU A 96 -1.03 15.35 -18.57
C LEU A 96 -1.63 15.92 -19.87
N ALA A 97 -1.23 17.12 -20.30
CA ALA A 97 -1.64 17.68 -21.58
C ALA A 97 -1.24 16.78 -22.75
N TYR A 98 -0.03 16.23 -22.75
CA TYR A 98 0.41 15.26 -23.76
C TYR A 98 -0.40 13.95 -23.69
N LEU A 99 -0.61 13.37 -22.48
CA LEU A 99 -1.39 12.14 -22.33
C LEU A 99 -2.84 12.32 -22.78
N ARG A 100 -3.42 13.52 -22.64
CA ARG A 100 -4.75 13.86 -23.14
C ARG A 100 -4.86 13.72 -24.68
N THR A 101 -3.77 13.95 -25.41
CA THR A 101 -3.75 13.70 -26.88
C THR A 101 -3.64 12.22 -27.23
N LYS A 102 -3.43 11.34 -26.25
CA LYS A 102 -3.19 9.90 -26.42
C LYS A 102 -4.26 9.02 -25.77
N ALA A 103 -5.19 9.60 -25.01
CA ALA A 103 -6.19 8.82 -24.29
C ALA A 103 -7.56 9.49 -24.25
N HIS A 104 -8.61 8.67 -24.24
CA HIS A 104 -9.97 9.13 -24.05
C HIS A 104 -10.24 9.48 -22.58
N ARG A 105 -9.73 8.67 -21.66
CA ARG A 105 -9.93 8.83 -20.22
C ARG A 105 -8.62 8.73 -19.45
N ILE A 106 -8.40 9.64 -18.49
CA ILE A 106 -7.24 9.63 -17.61
C ILE A 106 -7.72 9.54 -16.16
N VAL A 107 -7.31 8.49 -15.46
CA VAL A 107 -7.60 8.26 -14.04
C VAL A 107 -6.30 8.29 -13.24
N GLY A 108 -6.27 9.05 -12.16
CA GLY A 108 -5.15 9.12 -11.23
C GLY A 108 -5.47 8.46 -9.90
N TYR A 109 -4.49 7.81 -9.30
CA TYR A 109 -4.57 7.26 -7.96
C TYR A 109 -3.27 7.44 -7.20
N ASN A 110 -3.35 7.86 -5.93
CA ASN A 110 -2.20 7.95 -5.06
C ASN A 110 -2.35 7.03 -3.85
N PHE A 111 -1.37 6.15 -3.64
CA PHE A 111 -1.24 5.34 -2.42
C PHE A 111 -0.23 5.94 -1.42
N ASP A 112 0.14 7.21 -1.62
CA ASP A 112 0.82 8.07 -0.66
C ASP A 112 -0.09 9.27 -0.34
N SER A 113 0.11 9.94 0.80
CA SER A 113 -0.53 11.24 1.02
C SER A 113 0.14 12.34 0.18
N PHE A 114 -0.58 13.43 -0.08
CA PHE A 114 0.02 14.63 -0.70
C PHE A 114 1.11 15.24 0.18
N ARG A 115 1.01 15.09 1.50
CA ARG A 115 2.07 15.51 2.42
C ARG A 115 3.36 14.71 2.23
N PHE A 116 3.25 13.42 1.90
CA PHE A 116 4.39 12.54 1.66
C PHE A 116 4.91 12.64 0.22
N ASN A 117 4.01 12.75 -0.75
CA ASN A 117 4.30 12.92 -2.18
C ASN A 117 3.45 14.07 -2.74
N PRO A 118 3.95 15.33 -2.69
CA PRO A 118 3.18 16.50 -3.13
C PRO A 118 3.09 16.64 -4.65
N SER A 119 3.85 15.91 -5.43
CA SER A 119 3.92 16.07 -6.88
C SER A 119 2.55 16.02 -7.59
N PRO A 120 1.59 15.17 -7.20
CA PRO A 120 0.27 15.17 -7.85
C PRO A 120 -0.55 16.44 -7.63
N LEU A 121 -0.26 17.27 -6.63
CA LEU A 121 -1.00 18.53 -6.41
C LEU A 121 -0.99 19.44 -7.63
N ASP A 122 0.07 19.37 -8.46
CA ASP A 122 0.19 20.22 -9.65
C ASP A 122 -0.61 19.73 -10.85
N TRP A 123 -1.14 18.49 -10.80
CA TRP A 123 -1.77 17.90 -11.99
C TRP A 123 -3.02 17.04 -11.72
N TYR A 124 -3.37 16.70 -10.48
CA TYR A 124 -4.50 15.82 -10.20
C TYR A 124 -5.82 16.31 -10.78
N GLN A 125 -6.04 17.64 -10.81
CA GLN A 125 -7.25 18.27 -11.39
C GLN A 125 -7.32 18.17 -12.92
N LEU A 126 -6.22 17.81 -13.59
CA LEU A 126 -6.18 17.61 -15.04
C LEU A 126 -6.59 16.21 -15.47
N THR A 127 -6.93 15.34 -14.53
CA THR A 127 -7.46 13.99 -14.79
C THR A 127 -8.99 14.01 -14.83
N ASP A 128 -9.61 13.02 -15.48
CA ASP A 128 -11.06 12.87 -15.49
C ASP A 128 -11.58 12.37 -14.14
N ARG A 129 -10.73 11.63 -13.43
CA ARG A 129 -10.96 11.19 -12.06
C ARG A 129 -9.63 11.07 -11.35
N TYR A 130 -9.57 11.56 -10.13
CA TYR A 130 -8.45 11.33 -9.23
C TYR A 130 -8.94 10.79 -7.90
N ALA A 131 -8.30 9.74 -7.38
CA ALA A 131 -8.63 9.14 -6.11
C ALA A 131 -7.37 9.00 -5.23
N THR A 132 -7.59 8.91 -3.94
CA THR A 132 -6.52 8.70 -2.96
C THR A 132 -6.86 7.59 -1.98
N PHE A 133 -5.84 6.95 -1.39
CA PHE A 133 -6.03 6.06 -0.25
C PHE A 133 -6.04 6.83 1.08
N ASP A 134 -5.53 8.08 1.09
CA ASP A 134 -5.35 8.87 2.31
C ASP A 134 -6.65 9.55 2.74
N ILE A 135 -7.11 9.25 3.94
CA ILE A 135 -8.40 9.71 4.47
C ILE A 135 -8.42 11.25 4.65
N ARG A 136 -7.29 11.83 5.08
CA ARG A 136 -7.20 13.28 5.28
C ARG A 136 -7.17 14.03 3.96
N ASP A 137 -6.43 13.51 2.97
CA ASP A 137 -6.40 14.10 1.64
C ASP A 137 -7.77 14.02 0.97
N ALA A 138 -8.47 12.88 1.08
CA ALA A 138 -9.82 12.73 0.54
C ALA A 138 -10.76 13.81 1.09
N LYS A 139 -10.74 14.03 2.41
CA LYS A 139 -11.54 15.08 3.07
C LYS A 139 -11.10 16.49 2.71
N ALA A 140 -9.78 16.75 2.71
CA ALA A 140 -9.25 18.09 2.50
C ALA A 140 -9.41 18.61 1.07
N PHE A 141 -9.32 17.72 0.07
CA PHE A 141 -9.38 18.07 -1.35
C PHE A 141 -10.70 17.67 -2.02
N GLY A 142 -11.63 17.05 -1.30
CA GLY A 142 -12.92 16.62 -1.86
C GLY A 142 -12.78 15.56 -2.96
N ILE A 143 -11.74 14.72 -2.89
CA ILE A 143 -11.47 13.67 -3.87
C ILE A 143 -11.91 12.30 -3.34
N PRO A 144 -12.33 11.37 -4.21
CA PRO A 144 -12.74 10.03 -3.82
C PRO A 144 -11.69 9.29 -2.99
N LEU A 145 -12.14 8.66 -1.91
CA LEU A 145 -11.35 7.73 -1.12
C LEU A 145 -11.50 6.33 -1.71
N VAL A 146 -10.40 5.74 -2.15
CA VAL A 146 -10.34 4.36 -2.64
C VAL A 146 -9.31 3.60 -1.82
N HIS A 147 -9.79 2.70 -0.99
CA HIS A 147 -8.92 1.90 -0.12
C HIS A 147 -8.12 0.88 -0.91
N LEU A 148 -6.97 0.49 -0.36
CA LEU A 148 -6.13 -0.60 -0.90
C LEU A 148 -6.86 -1.96 -0.78
N PHE A 149 -6.23 -3.00 -1.22
CA PHE A 149 -6.75 -4.37 -1.28
C PHE A 149 -5.69 -5.38 -0.83
N SER A 150 -6.09 -6.60 -0.53
CA SER A 150 -5.16 -7.72 -0.33
C SER A 150 -4.83 -8.40 -1.65
N ALA A 151 -3.53 -8.64 -1.87
CA ALA A 151 -3.02 -9.52 -2.93
C ALA A 151 -2.42 -10.81 -2.34
N ALA A 152 -2.75 -11.14 -1.09
CA ALA A 152 -2.29 -12.35 -0.45
C ALA A 152 -2.86 -13.58 -1.18
N ASP A 153 -1.96 -14.44 -1.64
CA ASP A 153 -2.28 -15.71 -2.31
C ASP A 153 -1.63 -16.85 -1.50
N VAL A 154 -2.08 -16.98 -0.26
CA VAL A 154 -1.71 -18.06 0.65
C VAL A 154 -2.96 -18.54 1.38
N PRO A 155 -3.07 -19.85 1.68
CA PRO A 155 -4.21 -20.37 2.40
C PRO A 155 -4.26 -19.82 3.83
N VAL A 156 -5.46 -19.68 4.35
CA VAL A 156 -5.67 -19.36 5.77
C VAL A 156 -5.13 -20.53 6.60
N ALA A 157 -4.16 -20.27 7.46
CA ALA A 157 -3.56 -21.31 8.28
C ALA A 157 -4.51 -21.75 9.39
N THR A 158 -4.69 -23.06 9.53
CA THR A 158 -5.48 -23.68 10.63
C THR A 158 -4.77 -23.60 11.97
N VAL A 159 -3.43 -23.57 11.96
CA VAL A 159 -2.60 -23.52 13.18
C VAL A 159 -1.80 -22.20 13.18
N ARG A 160 -1.96 -21.41 14.24
CA ARG A 160 -1.20 -20.18 14.47
C ARG A 160 0.05 -20.48 15.30
N THR A 161 1.21 -20.44 14.64
CA THR A 161 2.51 -20.71 15.27
C THR A 161 2.99 -19.52 16.12
N TYR A 162 2.68 -18.31 15.67
CA TYR A 162 3.11 -17.07 16.33
C TYR A 162 1.92 -16.37 16.99
N ASP A 163 2.15 -15.81 18.15
CA ASP A 163 1.17 -14.97 18.80
C ASP A 163 1.21 -13.54 18.23
N LEU A 164 2.43 -13.01 17.93
CA LEU A 164 2.62 -11.70 17.31
C LEU A 164 3.61 -11.77 16.15
N SER A 165 3.34 -11.08 15.05
CA SER A 165 4.33 -10.83 14.00
C SER A 165 4.61 -9.34 13.81
N ILE A 166 5.89 -9.00 13.62
CA ILE A 166 6.39 -7.66 13.28
C ILE A 166 7.28 -7.80 12.05
N ILE A 167 6.77 -7.44 10.88
CA ILE A 167 7.49 -7.53 9.61
C ILE A 167 7.57 -6.13 9.01
N GLN A 168 8.73 -5.48 9.07
CA GLN A 168 8.88 -4.08 8.67
C GLN A 168 10.24 -3.81 8.02
N ARG A 169 10.27 -2.76 7.19
CA ARG A 169 11.53 -2.13 6.78
C ARG A 169 11.95 -1.13 7.84
N VAL A 170 13.26 -1.08 8.14
CA VAL A 170 13.82 -0.12 9.11
C VAL A 170 13.85 1.29 8.50
N HIS A 171 12.98 2.16 8.99
CA HIS A 171 12.98 3.59 8.74
C HIS A 171 12.00 4.29 9.71
N SER A 172 12.09 5.59 9.84
CA SER A 172 11.25 6.39 10.76
C SER A 172 11.35 5.85 12.19
N ASP A 173 10.26 5.81 12.93
CA ASP A 173 10.21 5.31 14.32
C ASP A 173 9.75 3.85 14.45
N ARG A 174 9.83 3.06 13.37
CA ARG A 174 9.45 1.64 13.36
C ARG A 174 10.21 0.79 14.37
N LEU A 175 11.50 1.05 14.54
CA LEU A 175 12.30 0.35 15.55
C LEU A 175 11.83 0.66 16.97
N ALA A 176 11.41 1.90 17.24
CA ALA A 176 10.90 2.28 18.54
C ALA A 176 9.59 1.54 18.89
N PHE A 177 8.70 1.34 17.91
CA PHE A 177 7.50 0.53 18.11
C PHE A 177 7.82 -0.96 18.30
N ALA A 178 8.76 -1.51 17.54
CA ALA A 178 9.19 -2.90 17.71
C ALA A 178 9.81 -3.11 19.12
N ASP A 179 10.66 -2.20 19.57
CA ASP A 179 11.25 -2.22 20.90
C ASP A 179 10.21 -2.09 22.02
N LEU A 180 9.24 -1.18 21.84
CA LEU A 180 8.13 -1.02 22.78
C LEU A 180 7.33 -2.32 22.92
N LEU A 181 6.96 -2.93 21.80
CA LEU A 181 6.21 -4.19 21.80
C LEU A 181 7.00 -5.30 22.48
N LEU A 182 8.26 -5.52 22.09
CA LEU A 182 9.07 -6.60 22.63
C LEU A 182 9.37 -6.45 24.14
N LYS A 183 9.49 -5.22 24.65
CA LYS A 183 9.68 -4.97 26.08
C LYS A 183 8.41 -5.12 26.90
N SER A 184 7.27 -4.87 26.27
CA SER A 184 5.98 -4.86 26.97
C SER A 184 5.36 -6.24 27.08
N LEU A 185 5.82 -7.19 26.28
CA LEU A 185 5.23 -8.52 26.20
C LEU A 185 6.02 -9.53 27.05
N PRO A 186 5.33 -10.45 27.76
CA PRO A 186 5.98 -11.51 28.50
C PRO A 186 6.69 -12.48 27.54
N ALA A 187 7.75 -13.13 28.03
CA ALA A 187 8.55 -14.09 27.25
C ALA A 187 7.74 -15.30 26.73
N THR A 188 6.55 -15.54 27.28
CA THR A 188 5.62 -16.59 26.83
C THR A 188 4.94 -16.26 25.51
N VAL A 189 4.93 -14.99 25.06
CA VAL A 189 4.39 -14.57 23.77
C VAL A 189 5.38 -14.93 22.66
N ARG A 190 4.98 -15.87 21.80
CA ARG A 190 5.79 -16.31 20.67
C ARG A 190 5.77 -15.27 19.56
N SER A 191 6.80 -14.42 19.52
CA SER A 191 6.89 -13.34 18.56
C SER A 191 7.78 -13.72 17.37
N PHE A 192 7.31 -13.44 16.13
CA PHE A 192 8.14 -13.40 14.94
C PHE A 192 8.48 -11.95 14.62
N VAL A 193 9.77 -11.60 14.64
CA VAL A 193 10.22 -10.23 14.37
C VAL A 193 11.22 -10.24 13.21
N PHE A 194 10.91 -9.49 12.16
CA PHE A 194 11.77 -9.33 10.99
C PHE A 194 11.86 -7.85 10.62
N LEU A 195 13.05 -7.29 10.78
CA LEU A 195 13.37 -5.89 10.55
C LEU A 195 14.35 -5.79 9.37
N TYR A 196 13.83 -5.45 8.19
CA TYR A 196 14.66 -5.33 6.99
C TYR A 196 15.40 -3.99 6.95
N GLU A 197 16.73 -4.05 6.97
CA GLU A 197 17.60 -2.89 6.76
C GLU A 197 18.15 -2.89 5.34
N SER A 198 18.06 -1.75 4.66
CA SER A 198 18.35 -1.68 3.22
C SER A 198 19.82 -1.72 2.87
N SER A 199 20.69 -1.31 3.78
CA SER A 199 22.14 -1.35 3.56
C SER A 199 22.92 -1.32 4.88
N PRO A 200 24.17 -1.85 4.91
CA PRO A 200 25.05 -1.71 6.05
C PRO A 200 25.36 -0.25 6.41
N LEU A 201 25.37 0.65 5.43
CA LEU A 201 25.60 2.08 5.68
C LEU A 201 24.47 2.72 6.46
N THR A 202 23.20 2.47 6.05
CA THR A 202 22.02 2.99 6.78
C THR A 202 21.94 2.39 8.17
N PHE A 203 22.32 1.12 8.33
CA PHE A 203 22.44 0.47 9.62
C PHE A 203 23.49 1.16 10.51
N ALA A 204 24.71 1.37 10.01
CA ALA A 204 25.79 2.02 10.76
C ALA A 204 25.40 3.43 11.22
N LEU A 205 24.78 4.21 10.34
CA LEU A 205 24.24 5.54 10.69
C LEU A 205 23.15 5.47 11.76
N GLY A 206 22.28 4.48 11.68
CA GLY A 206 21.24 4.23 12.68
C GLY A 206 21.82 3.82 14.02
N LEU A 207 22.80 2.92 14.02
CA LEU A 207 23.52 2.47 15.20
C LEU A 207 24.24 3.63 15.91
N LEU A 208 24.89 4.53 15.16
CA LEU A 208 25.51 5.73 15.73
C LEU A 208 24.51 6.66 16.39
N ARG A 209 23.30 6.81 15.81
CA ARG A 209 22.25 7.70 16.35
C ARG A 209 21.51 7.09 17.53
N HIS A 210 21.29 5.78 17.51
CA HIS A 210 20.45 5.06 18.48
C HIS A 210 21.10 3.73 18.92
N PRO A 211 22.32 3.74 19.51
CA PRO A 211 23.13 2.54 19.75
C PRO A 211 22.40 1.49 20.59
N ARG A 212 21.73 1.90 21.68
CA ARG A 212 21.02 0.98 22.56
C ARG A 212 19.82 0.29 21.89
N LEU A 213 19.14 1.00 21.00
CA LEU A 213 17.97 0.48 20.27
C LEU A 213 18.43 -0.56 19.23
N TYR A 214 19.44 -0.22 18.43
CA TYR A 214 19.99 -1.12 17.42
C TYR A 214 20.65 -2.36 18.05
N ALA A 215 21.37 -2.22 19.17
CA ALA A 215 21.98 -3.35 19.86
C ALA A 215 20.93 -4.36 20.34
N ARG A 216 19.80 -3.89 20.88
CA ARG A 216 18.71 -4.77 21.34
C ARG A 216 17.99 -5.47 20.18
N LEU A 217 17.75 -4.76 19.09
CA LEU A 217 17.00 -5.28 17.95
C LEU A 217 17.88 -6.00 16.93
N TRP A 218 19.21 -6.01 17.12
CA TRP A 218 20.17 -6.67 16.22
C TRP A 218 19.79 -8.11 15.85
N PRO A 219 19.35 -8.98 16.76
CA PRO A 219 18.98 -10.35 16.41
C PRO A 219 17.82 -10.47 15.40
N HIS A 220 17.07 -9.39 15.21
CA HIS A 220 15.91 -9.33 14.33
C HIS A 220 16.17 -8.58 13.04
N ILE A 221 17.37 -7.97 12.88
CA ILE A 221 17.72 -7.17 11.70
C ILE A 221 18.29 -8.07 10.61
N SER A 222 17.77 -7.94 9.42
CA SER A 222 18.26 -8.63 8.21
C SER A 222 18.54 -7.64 7.10
N PHE A 223 19.65 -7.86 6.38
CA PHE A 223 19.99 -7.12 5.16
C PHE A 223 19.44 -7.80 3.89
N THR A 224 18.89 -9.00 4.02
CA THR A 224 18.20 -9.70 2.94
C THR A 224 16.71 -9.54 3.13
N PRO A 225 15.97 -9.03 2.13
CA PRO A 225 14.53 -8.85 2.26
C PRO A 225 13.81 -10.20 2.33
N LEU A 226 12.76 -10.27 3.14
CA LEU A 226 11.83 -11.38 3.12
C LEU A 226 11.00 -11.31 1.82
N SER A 227 10.82 -12.44 1.14
CA SER A 227 9.94 -12.48 -0.04
C SER A 227 8.50 -12.16 0.35
N TYR A 228 7.71 -11.63 -0.59
CA TYR A 228 6.29 -11.35 -0.32
C TYR A 228 5.54 -12.61 0.14
N LYS A 229 5.76 -13.74 -0.55
CA LYS A 229 5.18 -15.04 -0.18
C LYS A 229 5.57 -15.44 1.24
N GLY A 230 6.87 -15.37 1.58
CA GLY A 230 7.36 -15.68 2.93
C GLY A 230 6.75 -14.77 4.00
N ALA A 231 6.58 -13.47 3.70
CA ALA A 231 5.91 -12.54 4.60
C ALA A 231 4.43 -12.92 4.82
N MET A 232 3.72 -13.33 3.76
CA MET A 232 2.32 -13.77 3.86
C MET A 232 2.19 -15.10 4.60
N GLU A 233 3.11 -16.04 4.43
CA GLU A 233 3.13 -17.30 5.17
C GLU A 233 3.34 -17.08 6.68
N VAL A 234 4.25 -16.17 7.06
CA VAL A 234 4.44 -15.78 8.47
C VAL A 234 3.20 -15.08 9.00
N LEU A 235 2.66 -14.13 8.24
CA LEU A 235 1.44 -13.41 8.60
C LEU A 235 0.29 -14.39 8.83
N GLY A 236 0.05 -15.32 7.89
CA GLY A 236 -0.99 -16.33 8.02
C GLY A 236 -0.82 -17.28 9.21
N LYS A 237 0.41 -17.48 9.70
CA LYS A 237 0.71 -18.26 10.92
C LYS A 237 0.67 -17.43 12.21
N SER A 238 0.30 -16.16 12.15
CA SER A 238 0.25 -15.25 13.30
C SER A 238 -1.19 -15.05 13.79
N LYS A 239 -1.39 -14.86 15.09
CA LYS A 239 -2.68 -14.43 15.64
C LYS A 239 -2.87 -12.92 15.50
N VAL A 240 -1.81 -12.16 15.77
CA VAL A 240 -1.78 -10.70 15.72
C VAL A 240 -0.60 -10.26 14.86
N THR A 241 -0.77 -9.20 14.09
CA THR A 241 0.34 -8.52 13.42
C THR A 241 0.41 -7.05 13.81
N PHE A 242 1.63 -6.51 13.87
CA PHE A 242 1.81 -5.08 14.00
C PHE A 242 1.91 -4.41 12.63
N ASP A 243 1.02 -3.47 12.38
CA ASP A 243 1.02 -2.59 11.22
C ASP A 243 1.56 -1.20 11.60
N TYR A 244 2.40 -0.64 10.75
CA TYR A 244 2.93 0.69 10.92
C TYR A 244 2.56 1.59 9.75
N ALA A 245 1.73 2.58 10.01
CA ALA A 245 1.47 3.70 9.10
C ALA A 245 2.48 4.83 9.32
N HIS A 246 2.97 5.42 8.23
CA HIS A 246 3.88 6.55 8.31
C HIS A 246 3.14 7.77 8.91
N PRO A 247 3.77 8.59 9.81
CA PRO A 247 3.06 9.70 10.49
C PRO A 247 2.46 10.76 9.56
N GLN A 248 2.96 10.85 8.33
CA GLN A 248 2.43 11.77 7.32
C GLN A 248 1.27 11.18 6.50
N GLN A 249 0.85 9.95 6.76
CA GLN A 249 -0.21 9.24 6.04
C GLN A 249 -1.31 8.84 7.01
N SER A 250 -2.55 8.91 6.55
CA SER A 250 -3.74 8.49 7.30
C SER A 250 -4.48 7.32 6.65
N GLY A 251 -4.08 6.94 5.44
CA GLY A 251 -4.66 5.82 4.72
C GLY A 251 -4.41 4.48 5.41
N VAL A 252 -5.33 3.56 5.23
CA VAL A 252 -5.20 2.20 5.72
C VAL A 252 -4.15 1.47 4.89
N THR A 253 -3.12 0.93 5.54
CA THR A 253 -2.02 0.28 4.84
C THR A 253 -2.43 -1.06 4.23
N VAL A 254 -1.69 -1.53 3.23
CA VAL A 254 -1.93 -2.86 2.63
C VAL A 254 -1.84 -3.99 3.65
N ARG A 255 -1.01 -3.85 4.71
CA ARG A 255 -0.86 -4.84 5.77
C ARG A 255 -2.17 -5.14 6.50
N CYS A 256 -3.01 -4.13 6.69
CA CYS A 256 -4.31 -4.33 7.32
C CYS A 256 -5.22 -5.23 6.47
N PHE A 257 -5.24 -5.01 5.15
CA PHE A 257 -6.02 -5.84 4.22
C PHE A 257 -5.45 -7.26 4.09
N GLU A 258 -4.13 -7.40 4.04
CA GLU A 258 -3.45 -8.70 4.04
C GLU A 258 -3.75 -9.50 5.31
N ALA A 259 -3.66 -8.84 6.47
CA ALA A 259 -3.99 -9.48 7.75
C ALA A 259 -5.45 -9.92 7.81
N GLN A 260 -6.36 -9.04 7.40
CA GLN A 260 -7.79 -9.33 7.39
C GLN A 260 -8.14 -10.50 6.46
N SER A 261 -7.54 -10.56 5.26
CA SER A 261 -7.77 -11.67 4.32
C SER A 261 -7.32 -13.04 4.87
N LEU A 262 -6.42 -13.03 5.85
CA LEU A 262 -5.89 -14.23 6.51
C LEU A 262 -6.49 -14.48 7.91
N GLY A 263 -7.50 -13.70 8.33
CA GLY A 263 -8.09 -13.81 9.66
C GLY A 263 -7.10 -13.51 10.79
N VAL A 264 -6.22 -12.53 10.60
CA VAL A 264 -5.20 -12.09 11.56
C VAL A 264 -5.61 -10.76 12.16
N ALA A 265 -5.60 -10.64 13.48
CA ALA A 265 -5.89 -9.37 14.15
C ALA A 265 -4.75 -8.37 13.94
N VAL A 266 -5.09 -7.08 13.89
CA VAL A 266 -4.14 -6.00 13.59
C VAL A 266 -3.97 -5.09 14.79
N LEU A 267 -2.73 -4.86 15.19
CA LEU A 267 -2.34 -3.76 16.07
C LEU A 267 -1.67 -2.70 15.20
N THR A 268 -2.20 -1.48 15.17
CA THR A 268 -1.69 -0.40 14.29
C THR A 268 -1.46 0.90 15.04
N ASN A 269 -0.48 1.69 14.60
CA ASN A 269 -0.29 3.06 15.09
C ASN A 269 -1.19 4.09 14.36
N ASN A 270 -2.07 3.65 13.47
CA ASN A 270 -2.98 4.49 12.70
C ASN A 270 -4.38 4.50 13.33
N SER A 271 -4.75 5.56 14.01
CA SER A 271 -6.09 5.72 14.60
C SER A 271 -7.20 5.76 13.54
N GLU A 272 -6.92 6.33 12.36
CA GLU A 272 -7.90 6.41 11.27
C GLU A 272 -8.27 5.01 10.73
N ALA A 273 -7.33 4.06 10.74
CA ALA A 273 -7.59 2.68 10.33
C ALA A 273 -8.59 1.97 11.27
N VAL A 274 -8.59 2.35 12.55
CA VAL A 274 -9.53 1.79 13.53
C VAL A 274 -10.92 2.41 13.42
N THR A 275 -10.99 3.69 13.07
CA THR A 275 -12.25 4.46 13.05
C THR A 275 -12.93 4.51 11.69
N CYS A 276 -12.27 4.04 10.62
CA CYS A 276 -12.79 4.12 9.24
C CYS A 276 -13.98 3.16 8.97
N GLY A 277 -14.28 2.23 9.86
CA GLY A 277 -15.40 1.29 9.71
C GLY A 277 -15.17 0.13 8.74
N LEU A 278 -13.93 -0.06 8.25
CA LEU A 278 -13.59 -1.16 7.33
C LEU A 278 -13.36 -2.50 8.02
N PHE A 279 -13.05 -2.47 9.31
CA PHE A 279 -12.68 -3.65 10.09
C PHE A 279 -13.63 -3.79 11.27
N ALA A 280 -13.94 -5.04 11.62
CA ALA A 280 -14.67 -5.32 12.85
C ALA A 280 -13.86 -4.81 14.06
N PRO A 281 -14.51 -4.22 15.07
CA PRO A 281 -13.80 -3.64 16.24
C PRO A 281 -12.88 -4.63 16.97
N GLU A 282 -13.18 -5.92 16.89
CA GLU A 282 -12.38 -7.00 17.47
C GLU A 282 -11.16 -7.36 16.61
N ALA A 283 -11.14 -7.00 15.34
CA ALA A 283 -10.09 -7.36 14.40
C ALA A 283 -8.91 -6.38 14.40
N ILE A 284 -9.10 -5.16 14.92
CA ILE A 284 -8.09 -4.11 14.87
C ILE A 284 -8.06 -3.30 16.16
N ALA A 285 -6.85 -2.88 16.60
CA ALA A 285 -6.69 -2.00 17.74
C ALA A 285 -5.62 -0.92 17.48
N HIS A 286 -5.83 0.28 18.03
CA HIS A 286 -4.87 1.38 17.94
C HIS A 286 -3.82 1.26 19.04
N LEU A 287 -2.54 1.36 18.67
CA LEU A 287 -1.38 1.48 19.56
C LEU A 287 -0.84 2.91 19.50
N PRO A 288 -1.15 3.77 20.47
CA PRO A 288 -0.54 5.09 20.55
C PRO A 288 0.98 5.03 20.76
N LYS A 289 1.71 6.00 20.21
CA LYS A 289 3.18 6.04 20.26
C LYS A 289 3.75 6.08 21.70
N HIS A 290 3.03 6.66 22.62
CA HIS A 290 3.45 6.87 24.03
C HIS A 290 2.70 5.97 25.00
N SER A 291 2.25 4.79 24.54
CA SER A 291 1.65 3.80 25.43
C SER A 291 2.67 3.26 26.42
N ASP A 292 2.25 3.08 27.66
CA ASP A 292 3.04 2.35 28.65
C ASP A 292 3.01 0.83 28.41
N ALA A 293 3.93 0.10 29.03
CA ALA A 293 4.07 -1.33 28.83
C ALA A 293 2.81 -2.12 29.24
N ALA A 294 2.11 -1.70 30.28
CA ALA A 294 0.90 -2.37 30.76
C ALA A 294 -0.25 -2.22 29.76
N ALA A 295 -0.45 -1.01 29.21
CA ALA A 295 -1.44 -0.75 28.17
C ALA A 295 -1.15 -1.55 26.90
N VAL A 296 0.12 -1.65 26.48
CA VAL A 296 0.53 -2.47 25.34
C VAL A 296 0.23 -3.94 25.58
N ALA A 297 0.62 -4.48 26.73
CA ALA A 297 0.37 -5.88 27.09
C ALA A 297 -1.13 -6.19 27.12
N GLN A 298 -1.95 -5.29 27.66
CA GLN A 298 -3.40 -5.45 27.68
C GLN A 298 -4.01 -5.43 26.27
N LEU A 299 -3.56 -4.51 25.40
CA LEU A 299 -4.02 -4.45 24.00
C LEU A 299 -3.72 -5.74 23.26
N VAL A 300 -2.47 -6.21 23.33
CA VAL A 300 -2.06 -7.46 22.69
C VAL A 300 -2.82 -8.65 23.26
N SER A 301 -2.94 -8.76 24.59
CA SER A 301 -3.68 -9.84 25.23
C SER A 301 -5.14 -9.91 24.78
N ARG A 302 -5.82 -8.77 24.62
CA ARG A 302 -7.18 -8.72 24.06
C ARG A 302 -7.25 -9.24 22.63
N LEU A 303 -6.30 -8.82 21.78
CA LEU A 303 -6.27 -9.26 20.39
C LEU A 303 -5.94 -10.76 20.26
N LEU A 304 -5.08 -11.30 21.15
CA LEU A 304 -4.73 -12.74 21.14
C LEU A 304 -5.91 -13.66 21.45
N GLN A 305 -6.94 -13.15 22.11
CA GLN A 305 -8.18 -13.88 22.42
C GLN A 305 -9.20 -13.82 21.28
N ARG A 306 -8.87 -13.11 20.18
CA ARG A 306 -9.76 -12.93 19.04
C ARG A 306 -9.33 -13.83 17.88
N SER A 307 -10.32 -14.22 17.10
CA SER A 307 -10.13 -14.97 15.85
C SER A 307 -11.01 -14.30 14.80
N PRO A 308 -10.53 -13.19 14.20
CA PRO A 308 -11.33 -12.49 13.20
C PRO A 308 -11.65 -13.42 12.02
N GLU A 309 -12.88 -13.33 11.52
CA GLU A 309 -13.25 -14.00 10.29
C GLU A 309 -12.47 -13.41 9.11
N PRO A 310 -11.89 -14.27 8.24
CA PRO A 310 -11.23 -13.80 7.04
C PRO A 310 -12.20 -13.01 6.16
N CYS A 311 -11.83 -11.78 5.87
CA CYS A 311 -12.59 -10.91 4.98
C CYS A 311 -11.61 -10.22 4.04
N CYS A 312 -11.97 -10.06 2.78
CA CYS A 312 -11.05 -9.51 1.79
C CYS A 312 -11.73 -8.47 0.93
N ARG A 313 -11.17 -7.25 0.93
CA ARG A 313 -11.39 -6.32 -0.16
C ARG A 313 -10.57 -6.80 -1.36
N SER A 314 -11.24 -7.15 -2.44
CA SER A 314 -10.60 -7.74 -3.61
C SER A 314 -9.94 -6.68 -4.52
N LEU A 315 -9.04 -7.14 -5.38
CA LEU A 315 -8.50 -6.33 -6.48
C LEU A 315 -9.62 -5.86 -7.44
N ALA A 316 -10.66 -6.67 -7.63
CA ALA A 316 -11.79 -6.30 -8.49
C ALA A 316 -12.53 -5.10 -7.91
N ASP A 317 -12.84 -5.13 -6.60
CA ASP A 317 -13.48 -4.01 -5.90
C ASP A 317 -12.64 -2.74 -5.98
N PHE A 318 -11.31 -2.88 -5.80
CA PHE A 318 -10.38 -1.75 -5.92
C PHE A 318 -10.43 -1.11 -7.31
N ILE A 319 -10.39 -1.92 -8.37
CA ILE A 319 -10.42 -1.41 -9.76
C ILE A 319 -11.79 -0.85 -10.08
N ASP A 320 -12.89 -1.46 -9.62
CA ASP A 320 -14.24 -0.97 -9.83
C ASP A 320 -14.44 0.39 -9.18
N ASP A 321 -14.03 0.56 -7.92
CA ASP A 321 -14.10 1.84 -7.24
C ASP A 321 -13.22 2.90 -7.91
N LEU A 322 -12.03 2.49 -8.38
CA LEU A 322 -11.09 3.40 -9.01
C LEU A 322 -11.62 3.91 -10.37
N LEU A 323 -12.28 3.05 -11.14
CA LEU A 323 -12.80 3.38 -12.47
C LEU A 323 -14.27 3.84 -12.47
N SER A 324 -14.98 3.77 -11.33
CA SER A 324 -16.38 4.17 -11.26
C SER A 324 -16.56 5.66 -11.57
N ASP A 325 -17.65 6.02 -12.25
CA ASP A 325 -18.02 7.43 -12.53
C ASP A 325 -18.79 8.07 -11.38
N ALA A 326 -19.06 7.32 -10.31
CA ALA A 326 -19.82 7.81 -9.17
C ALA A 326 -19.05 8.90 -8.40
N THR A 327 -19.43 10.12 -8.62
CA THR A 327 -19.24 11.21 -7.67
C THR A 327 -19.95 10.84 -6.37
N LEU A 328 -19.17 10.64 -5.27
CA LEU A 328 -19.67 10.59 -3.89
C LEU A 328 -20.85 9.64 -3.64
N ARG A 329 -20.62 8.34 -3.52
CA ARG A 329 -21.41 7.55 -2.59
C ARG A 329 -20.73 7.66 -1.22
N ALA A 330 -21.30 8.52 -0.38
CA ALA A 330 -21.11 8.46 1.06
C ALA A 330 -21.43 7.02 1.51
N SER A 331 -20.49 6.41 2.27
CA SER A 331 -20.69 5.24 3.12
C SER A 331 -21.66 4.19 2.57
N SER A 332 -21.25 3.36 1.65
CA SER A 332 -21.94 2.10 1.43
C SER A 332 -21.44 1.09 2.46
N THR A 333 -22.26 0.86 3.46
CA THR A 333 -22.29 -0.32 4.31
C THR A 333 -21.92 -1.55 3.47
N ILE A 334 -20.86 -2.24 3.84
CA ILE A 334 -20.51 -3.53 3.25
C ILE A 334 -21.68 -4.48 3.56
N SER A 335 -22.49 -4.75 2.56
CA SER A 335 -23.52 -5.79 2.63
C SER A 335 -22.77 -7.13 2.65
N ILE A 336 -22.79 -7.77 3.79
CA ILE A 336 -22.36 -9.16 3.95
C ILE A 336 -23.41 -10.00 3.25
N SER A 337 -23.14 -10.40 2.01
CA SER A 337 -23.92 -11.46 1.35
C SER A 337 -23.61 -12.77 2.09
N ARG A 338 -24.55 -13.16 2.93
CA ARG A 338 -24.68 -14.54 3.41
C ARG A 338 -25.25 -15.36 2.24
N GLU A 339 -24.39 -16.01 1.51
CA GLU A 339 -24.76 -17.15 0.69
C GLU A 339 -23.67 -18.20 0.85
N PHE A 340 -23.93 -19.11 1.77
CA PHE A 340 -23.56 -20.55 1.72
C PHE A 340 -24.38 -21.25 2.80
N ALA A 341 -25.52 -21.81 2.35
CA ALA A 341 -26.14 -22.95 2.98
C ALA A 341 -25.67 -24.20 2.21
#